data_ad0ac1589fe2f2a5dee80ce6667be1f5
#
_entry.id   ad0ac1589fe2f2a5dee80ce6667be1f5
#
_cell.length_a   1.000
_cell.length_b   1.000
_cell.length_c   1.000
_cell.angle_alpha   90.00
_cell.angle_beta   90.00
_cell.angle_gamma   90.00
#
_symmetry.space_group_name_H-M   'P 1'
#
loop_
_entity.id
_entity.type
_entity.pdbx_description
1 polymer ?
#
loop_
_entity_poly.entity_id
_entity_poly.type
_entity_poly.pdbx_seq_one_letter_code
_entity_poly.pdbx_strand_id
1 'polypeptide(L)'
;MSTKPATLHLFEGYGVEMEYMIVDRDTLQVRPITDQLIYDQVGAYVSDVEFGKMAWSNELVLHVVELKTQSPAHTLLGLENDFQEHVRKINQLLEKHNAMLLPTGAHPVMDPFKETKLWPHEHNAVYEAYNRIFDCRGHGWANLQSTHLNLPFGNDEEFGKLHSAIRMVLPLIPALAASSPVLDGKVSGLLDTRLEVYRHNQSKIPAIAGKVVPEAVFTKKDYQEQILNRMYEAVAPHDPQGVLQEEFLNSRGAIARFDRNAIEIRLIDIQESPVADLAVLQAVVAAIQALVGERWVGIDKLKNWDEYRLSDLFLQVVRSGQEVVITDRDFIACFGFDCKDNCTVGELWKHIVAETLNLEEQPHVAYALNVILSRGCLSKRIVEALGEQPGEQDIRRVYLSLARCLAQGGVYIPEKPC
;
A
#
# COMPACT_ATOMS: atom_id res chain seq x y z
N MET A 1 1.64 -7.49 -36.49
CA MET A 1 2.85 -6.89 -35.90
C MET A 1 2.39 -6.27 -34.59
N SER A 2 2.69 -6.90 -33.46
CA SER A 2 2.42 -6.30 -32.15
C SER A 2 3.37 -5.10 -32.00
N THR A 3 2.86 -3.90 -32.10
CA THR A 3 3.62 -2.70 -31.72
C THR A 3 3.92 -2.83 -30.22
N LYS A 4 5.21 -2.86 -29.83
CA LYS A 4 5.56 -2.71 -28.41
C LYS A 4 4.82 -1.47 -27.88
N PRO A 5 4.18 -1.55 -26.70
CA PRO A 5 3.59 -0.37 -26.10
C PRO A 5 4.65 0.74 -26.00
N ALA A 6 4.22 1.97 -26.22
CA ALA A 6 5.13 3.13 -26.07
C ALA A 6 5.70 3.15 -24.66
N THR A 7 6.99 3.42 -24.53
CA THR A 7 7.62 3.62 -23.23
C THR A 7 7.03 4.88 -22.60
N LEU A 8 6.47 4.76 -21.41
CA LEU A 8 6.00 5.90 -20.62
C LEU A 8 7.20 6.54 -19.90
N HIS A 9 7.19 7.86 -19.86
CA HIS A 9 8.12 8.67 -19.09
C HIS A 9 7.54 9.07 -17.73
N LEU A 10 8.32 9.79 -16.94
CA LEU A 10 7.93 10.26 -15.60
C LEU A 10 6.55 10.89 -15.60
N PHE A 11 5.64 10.35 -14.80
CA PHE A 11 4.27 10.85 -14.57
C PHE A 11 3.33 10.85 -15.80
N GLU A 12 3.68 10.16 -16.89
CA GLU A 12 2.79 9.97 -18.05
C GLU A 12 1.72 8.88 -17.83
N GLY A 13 1.83 8.12 -16.73
CA GLY A 13 0.86 7.10 -16.36
C GLY A 13 0.94 6.74 -14.89
N TYR A 14 -0.15 6.18 -14.38
CA TYR A 14 -0.30 5.75 -12.98
C TYR A 14 -0.97 4.38 -12.96
N GLY A 15 -0.25 3.35 -12.50
CA GLY A 15 -0.84 2.06 -12.16
C GLY A 15 -1.31 2.09 -10.71
N VAL A 16 -2.55 1.74 -10.46
CA VAL A 16 -3.12 1.69 -9.10
C VAL A 16 -3.74 0.33 -8.87
N GLU A 17 -3.45 -0.26 -7.71
CA GLU A 17 -3.96 -1.55 -7.26
C GLU A 17 -4.51 -1.37 -5.83
N MET A 18 -5.66 -1.96 -5.53
CA MET A 18 -6.33 -1.88 -4.23
C MET A 18 -6.79 -3.27 -3.80
N GLU A 19 -6.28 -3.74 -2.67
CA GLU A 19 -6.56 -5.06 -2.12
C GLU A 19 -7.64 -4.97 -1.05
N TYR A 20 -8.64 -5.84 -1.12
CA TYR A 20 -9.71 -5.92 -0.12
C TYR A 20 -9.92 -7.34 0.35
N MET A 21 -10.15 -7.51 1.66
CA MET A 21 -10.50 -8.79 2.23
C MET A 21 -11.99 -9.08 2.10
N ILE A 22 -12.35 -10.33 1.79
CA ILE A 22 -13.72 -10.81 1.78
C ILE A 22 -14.05 -11.40 3.14
N VAL A 23 -15.13 -10.92 3.75
CA VAL A 23 -15.59 -11.34 5.08
C VAL A 23 -17.08 -11.67 5.09
N ASP A 24 -17.51 -12.45 6.05
CA ASP A 24 -18.91 -12.71 6.35
C ASP A 24 -19.60 -11.45 6.89
N ARG A 25 -20.79 -11.13 6.40
CA ARG A 25 -21.53 -9.90 6.76
C ARG A 25 -21.95 -9.84 8.22
N ASP A 26 -22.25 -11.00 8.81
CA ASP A 26 -22.81 -11.07 10.17
C ASP A 26 -21.70 -11.19 11.23
N THR A 27 -20.66 -11.96 10.95
CA THR A 27 -19.62 -12.32 11.91
C THR A 27 -18.30 -11.58 11.72
N LEU A 28 -18.05 -11.00 10.54
CA LEU A 28 -16.77 -10.49 10.05
C LEU A 28 -15.67 -11.58 9.92
N GLN A 29 -16.00 -12.85 10.04
CA GLN A 29 -15.03 -13.92 9.81
C GLN A 29 -14.57 -13.92 8.34
N VAL A 30 -13.33 -14.28 8.12
CA VAL A 30 -12.72 -14.37 6.80
C VAL A 30 -13.47 -15.36 5.90
N ARG A 31 -13.76 -14.97 4.66
CA ARG A 31 -14.42 -15.80 3.65
C ARG A 31 -13.46 -16.04 2.47
N PRO A 32 -12.81 -17.24 2.42
CA PRO A 32 -11.87 -17.56 1.34
C PRO A 32 -12.60 -18.00 0.07
N ILE A 33 -13.18 -17.03 -0.68
CA ILE A 33 -14.07 -17.25 -1.84
C ILE A 33 -13.78 -16.32 -3.02
N THR A 34 -12.57 -15.78 -3.15
CA THR A 34 -12.21 -14.93 -4.29
C THR A 34 -12.34 -15.66 -5.62
N ASP A 35 -12.00 -16.94 -5.66
CA ASP A 35 -12.19 -17.76 -6.85
C ASP A 35 -13.68 -17.93 -7.20
N GLN A 36 -14.55 -18.08 -6.21
CA GLN A 36 -16.00 -18.15 -6.43
C GLN A 36 -16.56 -16.80 -6.89
N LEU A 37 -16.06 -15.67 -6.36
CA LEU A 37 -16.41 -14.33 -6.82
C LEU A 37 -16.06 -14.16 -8.31
N ILE A 38 -14.86 -14.57 -8.72
CA ILE A 38 -14.41 -14.50 -10.10
C ILE A 38 -15.26 -15.42 -10.98
N TYR A 39 -15.50 -16.66 -10.53
CA TYR A 39 -16.37 -17.61 -11.25
C TYR A 39 -17.79 -17.05 -11.44
N ASP A 40 -18.36 -16.44 -10.43
CA ASP A 40 -19.69 -15.82 -10.51
C ASP A 40 -19.77 -14.69 -11.53
N GLN A 41 -18.65 -14.03 -11.78
CA GLN A 41 -18.57 -12.92 -12.74
C GLN A 41 -18.37 -13.40 -14.18
N VAL A 42 -17.52 -14.43 -14.42
CA VAL A 42 -17.10 -14.82 -15.77
C VAL A 42 -17.36 -16.28 -16.13
N GLY A 43 -17.82 -17.11 -15.20
CA GLY A 43 -18.11 -18.53 -15.41
C GLY A 43 -16.88 -19.44 -15.50
N ALA A 44 -15.71 -18.95 -15.07
CA ALA A 44 -14.45 -19.70 -15.08
C ALA A 44 -13.57 -19.31 -13.87
N TYR A 45 -12.71 -20.24 -13.43
CA TYR A 45 -11.68 -19.99 -12.44
C TYR A 45 -10.43 -19.47 -13.15
N VAL A 46 -10.25 -18.15 -13.17
CA VAL A 46 -9.11 -17.46 -13.80
C VAL A 46 -8.48 -16.50 -12.80
N SER A 47 -7.21 -16.17 -13.02
CA SER A 47 -6.45 -15.31 -12.13
C SER A 47 -6.67 -13.81 -12.34
N ASP A 48 -7.14 -13.42 -13.53
CA ASP A 48 -7.33 -12.01 -13.90
C ASP A 48 -8.59 -11.86 -14.78
N VAL A 49 -9.35 -10.78 -14.53
CA VAL A 49 -10.59 -10.46 -15.29
C VAL A 49 -10.61 -8.99 -15.63
N GLU A 50 -10.68 -8.67 -16.92
CA GLU A 50 -10.66 -7.30 -17.44
C GLU A 50 -12.07 -6.72 -17.60
N PHE A 51 -12.23 -5.44 -17.28
CA PHE A 51 -13.46 -4.65 -17.38
C PHE A 51 -13.18 -3.28 -18.03
N GLY A 52 -12.58 -3.27 -19.20
CA GLY A 52 -12.19 -2.05 -19.88
C GLY A 52 -11.02 -1.34 -19.21
N LYS A 53 -11.25 -0.29 -18.42
CA LYS A 53 -10.19 0.42 -17.70
C LYS A 53 -9.73 -0.27 -16.43
N MET A 54 -10.54 -1.14 -15.89
CA MET A 54 -10.31 -1.81 -14.61
C MET A 54 -10.13 -3.31 -14.80
N ALA A 55 -9.49 -3.96 -13.85
CA ALA A 55 -9.38 -5.41 -13.77
C ALA A 55 -9.51 -5.86 -12.32
N TRP A 56 -9.86 -7.14 -12.13
CA TRP A 56 -9.79 -7.83 -10.85
C TRP A 56 -8.83 -9.00 -10.97
N SER A 57 -8.08 -9.25 -9.91
CA SER A 57 -7.21 -10.43 -9.82
C SER A 57 -7.27 -11.09 -8.47
N ASN A 58 -6.77 -12.32 -8.44
CA ASN A 58 -6.48 -13.00 -7.19
C ASN A 58 -5.21 -12.45 -6.54
N GLU A 59 -5.12 -12.73 -5.25
CA GLU A 59 -3.90 -12.60 -4.46
C GLU A 59 -3.37 -13.98 -4.00
N LEU A 60 -2.27 -13.99 -3.23
CA LEU A 60 -1.71 -15.19 -2.61
C LEU A 60 -2.78 -16.03 -1.91
N VAL A 61 -3.74 -15.36 -1.28
CA VAL A 61 -4.77 -15.97 -0.43
C VAL A 61 -6.18 -15.79 -1.00
N LEU A 62 -7.00 -16.82 -0.85
CA LEU A 62 -8.38 -16.90 -1.37
C LEU A 62 -9.37 -15.91 -0.75
N HIS A 63 -8.99 -15.16 0.25
CA HIS A 63 -9.88 -14.20 0.90
C HIS A 63 -9.53 -12.75 0.57
N VAL A 64 -8.60 -12.50 -0.34
CA VAL A 64 -8.26 -11.18 -0.85
C VAL A 64 -8.53 -11.11 -2.33
N VAL A 65 -9.19 -10.03 -2.76
CA VAL A 65 -9.37 -9.66 -4.16
C VAL A 65 -8.67 -8.33 -4.41
N GLU A 66 -7.90 -8.27 -5.51
CA GLU A 66 -7.27 -7.05 -5.99
C GLU A 66 -8.12 -6.40 -7.07
N LEU A 67 -8.36 -5.11 -6.93
CA LEU A 67 -8.91 -4.24 -7.96
C LEU A 67 -7.77 -3.38 -8.49
N LYS A 68 -7.63 -3.30 -9.83
CA LYS A 68 -6.52 -2.55 -10.42
C LYS A 68 -6.92 -1.83 -11.71
N THR A 69 -6.15 -0.81 -12.05
CA THR A 69 -6.17 -0.25 -13.41
C THR A 69 -5.62 -1.29 -14.37
N GLN A 70 -6.38 -1.59 -15.44
CA GLN A 70 -6.00 -2.60 -16.43
C GLN A 70 -4.74 -2.18 -17.23
N SER A 71 -4.57 -0.89 -17.44
CA SER A 71 -3.38 -0.25 -17.96
C SER A 71 -3.11 1.03 -17.19
N PRO A 72 -1.88 1.60 -17.22
CA PRO A 72 -1.60 2.84 -16.53
C PRO A 72 -2.58 3.95 -16.94
N ALA A 73 -3.27 4.54 -15.96
CA ALA A 73 -4.18 5.66 -16.18
C ALA A 73 -3.36 6.94 -16.44
N HIS A 74 -3.79 7.79 -17.36
CA HIS A 74 -3.10 9.05 -17.66
C HIS A 74 -3.19 10.09 -16.53
N THR A 75 -4.14 9.93 -15.62
CA THR A 75 -4.38 10.83 -14.49
C THR A 75 -4.99 10.05 -13.33
N LEU A 76 -4.76 10.52 -12.11
CA LEU A 76 -5.44 10.03 -10.91
C LEU A 76 -6.84 10.65 -10.74
N LEU A 77 -7.17 11.70 -11.51
CA LEU A 77 -8.45 12.38 -11.45
C LEU A 77 -9.58 11.45 -11.91
N GLY A 78 -10.55 11.24 -11.03
CA GLY A 78 -11.76 10.44 -11.32
C GLY A 78 -11.60 8.94 -11.07
N LEU A 79 -10.38 8.44 -10.80
CA LEU A 79 -10.17 7.01 -10.51
C LEU A 79 -10.92 6.54 -9.26
N GLU A 80 -11.15 7.43 -8.28
CA GLU A 80 -11.95 7.09 -7.10
C GLU A 80 -13.35 6.60 -7.46
N ASN A 81 -13.93 7.11 -8.54
CA ASN A 81 -15.25 6.69 -9.02
C ASN A 81 -15.19 5.34 -9.71
N ASP A 82 -14.17 5.12 -10.56
CA ASP A 82 -13.95 3.84 -11.26
C ASP A 82 -13.76 2.70 -10.22
N PHE A 83 -12.90 2.89 -9.22
CA PHE A 83 -12.71 1.92 -8.15
C PHE A 83 -13.98 1.71 -7.31
N GLN A 84 -14.69 2.79 -6.97
CA GLN A 84 -15.91 2.71 -6.17
C GLN A 84 -17.04 1.95 -6.88
N GLU A 85 -17.15 2.08 -8.19
CA GLU A 85 -18.08 1.30 -9.00
C GLU A 85 -17.79 -0.19 -8.89
N HIS A 86 -16.50 -0.57 -8.97
CA HIS A 86 -16.07 -1.97 -8.84
C HIS A 86 -16.23 -2.52 -7.42
N VAL A 87 -15.99 -1.72 -6.38
CA VAL A 87 -16.30 -2.08 -4.98
C VAL A 87 -17.79 -2.40 -4.82
N ARG A 88 -18.68 -1.57 -5.39
CA ARG A 88 -20.14 -1.82 -5.33
C ARG A 88 -20.52 -3.09 -6.09
N LYS A 89 -19.96 -3.29 -7.28
CA LYS A 89 -20.20 -4.48 -8.10
C LYS A 89 -19.78 -5.77 -7.39
N ILE A 90 -18.60 -5.78 -6.78
CA ILE A 90 -18.11 -6.92 -5.99
C ILE A 90 -19.02 -7.18 -4.80
N ASN A 91 -19.36 -6.15 -4.01
CA ASN A 91 -20.26 -6.31 -2.88
C ASN A 91 -21.63 -6.88 -3.29
N GLN A 92 -22.17 -6.46 -4.44
CA GLN A 92 -23.42 -7.01 -4.99
C GLN A 92 -23.29 -8.51 -5.33
N LEU A 93 -22.17 -8.93 -5.94
CA LEU A 93 -21.92 -10.35 -6.23
C LEU A 93 -21.75 -11.17 -4.94
N LEU A 94 -21.14 -10.60 -3.92
CA LEU A 94 -20.91 -11.25 -2.62
C LEU A 94 -22.19 -11.42 -1.79
N GLU A 95 -23.29 -10.69 -2.09
CA GLU A 95 -24.55 -10.79 -1.32
C GLU A 95 -25.10 -12.21 -1.25
N LYS A 96 -25.07 -12.95 -2.35
CA LYS A 96 -25.55 -14.34 -2.40
C LYS A 96 -24.73 -15.30 -1.55
N HIS A 97 -23.53 -14.92 -1.17
CA HIS A 97 -22.64 -15.68 -0.29
C HIS A 97 -22.68 -15.19 1.16
N ASN A 98 -23.58 -14.27 1.50
CA ASN A 98 -23.61 -13.57 2.78
C ASN A 98 -22.25 -12.93 3.14
N ALA A 99 -21.56 -12.38 2.13
CA ALA A 99 -20.23 -11.82 2.27
C ALA A 99 -20.17 -10.35 1.82
N MET A 100 -19.10 -9.66 2.21
CA MET A 100 -18.81 -8.28 1.82
C MET A 100 -17.31 -8.02 1.83
N LEU A 101 -16.89 -6.92 1.22
CA LEU A 101 -15.52 -6.41 1.32
C LEU A 101 -15.31 -5.70 2.65
N LEU A 102 -14.13 -5.91 3.26
CA LEU A 102 -13.66 -5.21 4.44
C LEU A 102 -12.43 -4.37 4.07
N PRO A 103 -12.38 -3.08 4.41
CA PRO A 103 -11.20 -2.24 4.25
C PRO A 103 -10.23 -2.44 5.42
N THR A 104 -9.16 -1.65 5.46
CA THR A 104 -8.03 -1.61 6.40
C THR A 104 -6.87 -2.52 6.03
N GLY A 105 -5.67 -2.08 6.40
CA GLY A 105 -4.42 -2.78 6.06
C GLY A 105 -4.28 -4.17 6.67
N ALA A 106 -5.05 -4.47 7.74
CA ALA A 106 -5.12 -5.78 8.35
C ALA A 106 -6.51 -6.05 8.93
N HIS A 107 -6.95 -7.31 8.87
CA HIS A 107 -8.16 -7.77 9.54
C HIS A 107 -7.95 -7.83 11.06
N PRO A 108 -8.87 -7.27 11.88
CA PRO A 108 -8.61 -7.05 13.30
C PRO A 108 -8.57 -8.31 14.16
N VAL A 109 -9.23 -9.40 13.74
CA VAL A 109 -9.44 -10.61 14.55
C VAL A 109 -9.15 -11.92 13.82
N MET A 110 -8.58 -11.87 12.62
CA MET A 110 -8.22 -13.07 11.85
C MET A 110 -7.20 -13.92 12.59
N ASP A 111 -7.43 -15.24 12.65
CA ASP A 111 -6.43 -16.24 13.00
C ASP A 111 -5.82 -16.83 11.71
N PRO A 112 -4.67 -16.33 11.23
CA PRO A 112 -4.12 -16.76 9.95
C PRO A 112 -3.71 -18.23 9.93
N PHE A 113 -3.44 -18.85 11.08
CA PHE A 113 -3.12 -20.30 11.15
C PHE A 113 -4.33 -21.18 10.87
N LYS A 114 -5.55 -20.67 11.09
CA LYS A 114 -6.79 -21.43 10.87
C LYS A 114 -7.51 -21.04 9.59
N GLU A 115 -7.45 -19.75 9.22
CA GLU A 115 -8.32 -19.18 8.18
C GLU A 115 -7.62 -19.02 6.83
N THR A 116 -6.29 -19.13 6.76
CA THR A 116 -5.54 -18.99 5.51
C THR A 116 -5.81 -20.18 4.57
N LYS A 117 -6.23 -19.84 3.34
CA LYS A 117 -6.23 -20.76 2.19
C LYS A 117 -5.52 -20.05 1.03
N LEU A 118 -4.54 -20.73 0.46
CA LEU A 118 -3.82 -20.25 -0.71
C LEU A 118 -4.69 -20.35 -1.97
N TRP A 119 -4.41 -19.50 -2.96
CA TRP A 119 -4.98 -19.59 -4.29
C TRP A 119 -4.63 -20.94 -4.93
N PRO A 120 -5.62 -21.76 -5.33
CA PRO A 120 -5.36 -23.14 -5.76
C PRO A 120 -5.27 -23.32 -7.29
N HIS A 121 -5.46 -22.23 -8.06
CA HIS A 121 -5.56 -22.28 -9.51
C HIS A 121 -4.23 -21.88 -10.19
N GLU A 122 -4.25 -21.11 -11.28
CA GLU A 122 -3.07 -20.65 -11.99
C GLU A 122 -2.08 -19.91 -11.08
N HIS A 123 -0.77 -19.97 -11.40
CA HIS A 123 0.34 -19.38 -10.62
C HIS A 123 0.61 -20.05 -9.26
N ASN A 124 -0.06 -21.15 -8.94
CA ASN A 124 0.07 -21.83 -7.66
C ASN A 124 1.53 -22.24 -7.32
N ALA A 125 2.37 -22.55 -8.31
CA ALA A 125 3.76 -22.97 -8.07
C ALA A 125 4.58 -21.89 -7.33
N VAL A 126 4.36 -20.62 -7.61
CA VAL A 126 5.00 -19.48 -6.92
C VAL A 126 4.49 -19.41 -5.48
N TYR A 127 3.18 -19.49 -5.27
CA TYR A 127 2.56 -19.43 -3.95
C TYR A 127 2.95 -20.64 -3.07
N GLU A 128 3.05 -21.82 -3.64
CA GLU A 128 3.55 -23.01 -2.96
C GLU A 128 5.02 -22.87 -2.57
N ALA A 129 5.86 -22.25 -3.41
CA ALA A 129 7.25 -21.99 -3.09
C ALA A 129 7.37 -21.02 -1.91
N TYR A 130 6.63 -19.92 -1.90
CA TYR A 130 6.55 -19.00 -0.76
C TYR A 130 6.11 -19.72 0.51
N ASN A 131 5.02 -20.47 0.44
CA ASN A 131 4.49 -21.19 1.61
C ASN A 131 5.48 -22.22 2.16
N ARG A 132 6.17 -22.96 1.29
CA ARG A 132 7.21 -23.92 1.69
C ARG A 132 8.37 -23.25 2.42
N ILE A 133 8.77 -22.05 1.99
CA ILE A 133 9.93 -21.34 2.52
C ILE A 133 9.58 -20.59 3.80
N PHE A 134 8.45 -19.87 3.82
CA PHE A 134 8.13 -18.86 4.83
C PHE A 134 6.94 -19.22 5.72
N ASP A 135 6.16 -20.25 5.40
CA ASP A 135 4.86 -20.55 6.03
C ASP A 135 3.89 -19.35 5.96
N CYS A 136 3.19 -19.23 4.83
CA CYS A 136 2.30 -18.11 4.56
C CYS A 136 1.07 -18.01 5.48
N ARG A 137 0.97 -18.86 6.53
CA ARG A 137 -0.06 -18.79 7.56
C ARG A 137 0.28 -17.79 8.67
N GLY A 138 0.94 -16.70 8.36
CA GLY A 138 1.22 -15.62 9.29
C GLY A 138 0.54 -14.32 8.88
N HIS A 139 0.34 -13.41 9.82
CA HIS A 139 -0.25 -12.09 9.51
C HIS A 139 0.49 -11.36 8.39
N GLY A 140 1.81 -11.50 8.34
CA GLY A 140 2.65 -10.85 7.33
C GLY A 140 2.48 -11.40 5.91
N TRP A 141 1.73 -12.48 5.71
CA TRP A 141 1.43 -13.07 4.41
C TRP A 141 -0.08 -13.11 4.12
N ALA A 142 -0.87 -13.48 5.11
CA ALA A 142 -2.28 -13.79 4.92
C ALA A 142 -3.23 -12.68 5.40
N ASN A 143 -2.73 -11.71 6.14
CA ASN A 143 -3.53 -10.64 6.72
C ASN A 143 -2.93 -9.26 6.40
N LEU A 144 -2.71 -9.01 5.12
CA LEU A 144 -2.18 -7.75 4.60
C LEU A 144 -3.03 -7.29 3.42
N GLN A 145 -3.50 -6.05 3.45
CA GLN A 145 -4.19 -5.39 2.35
C GLN A 145 -3.58 -4.00 2.13
N SER A 146 -3.21 -3.71 0.91
CA SER A 146 -2.52 -2.48 0.54
C SER A 146 -3.12 -1.81 -0.69
N THR A 147 -2.73 -0.56 -0.86
CA THR A 147 -2.84 0.17 -2.11
C THR A 147 -1.45 0.26 -2.72
N HIS A 148 -1.29 -0.19 -3.96
CA HIS A 148 -0.05 -0.06 -4.69
C HIS A 148 -0.12 1.09 -5.69
N LEU A 149 1.01 1.77 -5.88
CA LEU A 149 1.18 2.83 -6.86
C LEU A 149 2.39 2.55 -7.75
N ASN A 150 2.14 2.38 -9.04
CA ASN A 150 3.17 2.17 -10.05
C ASN A 150 3.42 3.47 -10.81
N LEU A 151 4.67 3.97 -10.78
CA LEU A 151 5.11 5.18 -11.46
C LEU A 151 6.14 4.82 -12.54
N PRO A 152 5.94 5.24 -13.81
CA PRO A 152 6.81 4.89 -14.92
C PRO A 152 8.09 5.70 -14.95
N PHE A 153 9.11 5.14 -15.63
CA PHE A 153 10.34 5.81 -16.02
C PHE A 153 10.80 5.31 -17.39
N GLY A 154 11.34 6.21 -18.22
CA GLY A 154 11.74 5.88 -19.59
C GLY A 154 13.20 5.44 -19.74
N ASN A 155 14.08 5.75 -18.78
CA ASN A 155 15.51 5.49 -18.84
C ASN A 155 16.16 5.53 -17.45
N ASP A 156 17.47 5.26 -17.37
CA ASP A 156 18.25 5.25 -16.10
C ASP A 156 18.29 6.60 -15.40
N GLU A 157 18.31 7.71 -16.13
CA GLU A 157 18.29 9.05 -15.52
C GLU A 157 16.96 9.28 -14.80
N GLU A 158 15.84 8.99 -15.46
CA GLU A 158 14.49 9.08 -14.88
C GLU A 158 14.30 8.11 -13.71
N PHE A 159 14.81 6.87 -13.86
CA PHE A 159 14.83 5.90 -12.76
C PHE A 159 15.54 6.47 -11.54
N GLY A 160 16.74 7.00 -11.72
CA GLY A 160 17.55 7.54 -10.62
C GLY A 160 16.90 8.73 -9.92
N LYS A 161 16.24 9.64 -10.68
CA LYS A 161 15.46 10.76 -10.12
C LYS A 161 14.24 10.25 -9.33
N LEU A 162 13.46 9.37 -9.95
CA LEU A 162 12.24 8.84 -9.36
C LEU A 162 12.54 8.02 -8.09
N HIS A 163 13.53 7.12 -8.16
CA HIS A 163 13.91 6.28 -7.03
C HIS A 163 14.44 7.11 -5.85
N SER A 164 15.26 8.15 -6.11
CA SER A 164 15.74 9.04 -5.06
C SER A 164 14.61 9.80 -4.37
N ALA A 165 13.64 10.32 -5.13
CA ALA A 165 12.49 11.03 -4.59
C ALA A 165 11.55 10.09 -3.79
N ILE A 166 11.26 8.91 -4.31
CA ILE A 166 10.44 7.91 -3.63
C ILE A 166 11.06 7.53 -2.27
N ARG A 167 12.36 7.28 -2.21
CA ARG A 167 13.07 6.95 -0.97
C ARG A 167 12.87 8.00 0.12
N MET A 168 12.83 9.28 -0.25
CA MET A 168 12.60 10.38 0.70
C MET A 168 11.15 10.44 1.20
N VAL A 169 10.18 10.06 0.38
CA VAL A 169 8.75 10.11 0.72
C VAL A 169 8.31 8.87 1.51
N LEU A 170 8.89 7.70 1.22
CA LEU A 170 8.52 6.42 1.88
C LEU A 170 8.39 6.51 3.40
N PRO A 171 9.34 7.12 4.16
CA PRO A 171 9.24 7.22 5.61
C PRO A 171 8.02 7.99 6.11
N LEU A 172 7.48 8.88 5.28
CA LEU A 172 6.37 9.77 5.65
C LEU A 172 5.00 9.18 5.34
N ILE A 173 4.92 8.16 4.46
CA ILE A 173 3.65 7.58 3.97
C ILE A 173 2.74 7.08 5.10
N PRO A 174 3.23 6.33 6.12
CA PRO A 174 2.34 5.79 7.16
C PRO A 174 1.63 6.87 7.97
N ALA A 175 2.16 8.10 8.00
CA ALA A 175 1.48 9.22 8.66
C ALA A 175 0.15 9.62 8.00
N LEU A 176 -0.01 9.35 6.70
CA LEU A 176 -1.26 9.54 5.96
C LEU A 176 -2.07 8.23 5.87
N ALA A 177 -1.38 7.11 5.65
CA ALA A 177 -1.99 5.88 5.15
C ALA A 177 -2.23 4.81 6.22
N ALA A 178 -1.61 4.87 7.41
CA ALA A 178 -1.78 3.82 8.41
C ALA A 178 -3.27 3.55 8.72
N SER A 179 -3.68 2.28 8.58
CA SER A 179 -5.07 1.83 8.79
C SER A 179 -5.19 0.50 9.55
N SER A 180 -4.11 0.03 10.18
CA SER A 180 -4.03 -1.31 10.78
C SER A 180 -3.66 -1.31 12.28
N PRO A 181 -4.42 -0.58 13.17
CA PRO A 181 -4.04 -0.45 14.57
C PRO A 181 -4.47 -1.64 15.45
N VAL A 182 -5.28 -2.55 14.92
CA VAL A 182 -5.84 -3.70 15.65
C VAL A 182 -5.37 -5.00 15.02
N LEU A 183 -4.86 -5.91 15.83
CA LEU A 183 -4.47 -7.26 15.45
C LEU A 183 -4.79 -8.23 16.60
N ASP A 184 -5.19 -9.45 16.28
CA ASP A 184 -5.57 -10.47 17.29
C ASP A 184 -6.60 -9.98 18.33
N GLY A 185 -7.54 -9.14 17.89
CA GLY A 185 -8.58 -8.58 18.74
C GLY A 185 -8.10 -7.53 19.75
N LYS A 186 -6.92 -6.94 19.53
CA LYS A 186 -6.30 -5.95 20.45
C LYS A 186 -5.73 -4.77 19.70
N VAL A 187 -5.80 -3.60 20.29
CA VAL A 187 -5.02 -2.45 19.85
C VAL A 187 -3.53 -2.75 20.06
N SER A 188 -2.75 -2.75 18.98
CA SER A 188 -1.36 -3.21 18.97
C SER A 188 -0.37 -2.24 19.62
N GLY A 189 -0.75 -0.97 19.76
CA GLY A 189 0.14 0.11 20.17
C GLY A 189 0.96 0.72 19.02
N LEU A 190 0.70 0.26 17.78
CA LEU A 190 1.24 0.83 16.55
C LEU A 190 0.07 1.37 15.71
N LEU A 191 0.31 2.43 14.94
CA LEU A 191 -0.69 2.90 13.97
C LEU A 191 -0.68 2.03 12.70
N ASP A 192 0.49 1.54 12.30
CA ASP A 192 0.65 0.69 11.13
C ASP A 192 1.23 -0.68 11.54
N THR A 193 0.36 -1.56 12.02
CA THR A 193 0.76 -2.91 12.42
C THR A 193 1.05 -3.78 11.20
N ARG A 194 0.40 -3.52 10.05
CA ARG A 194 0.67 -4.20 8.79
C ARG A 194 2.14 -4.07 8.41
N LEU A 195 2.69 -2.87 8.44
CA LEU A 195 4.09 -2.65 8.07
C LEU A 195 5.06 -3.23 9.10
N GLU A 196 4.69 -3.29 10.38
CA GLU A 196 5.50 -3.98 11.38
C GLU A 196 5.57 -5.48 11.12
N VAL A 197 4.46 -6.15 10.79
CA VAL A 197 4.51 -7.58 10.46
C VAL A 197 5.12 -7.82 9.08
N TYR A 198 4.85 -6.94 8.10
CA TYR A 198 5.41 -7.01 6.75
C TYR A 198 6.95 -7.06 6.74
N ARG A 199 7.62 -6.18 7.48
CA ARG A 199 9.08 -6.13 7.52
C ARG A 199 9.75 -7.39 8.09
N HIS A 200 8.97 -8.29 8.71
CA HIS A 200 9.43 -9.55 9.27
C HIS A 200 9.02 -10.78 8.46
N ASN A 201 8.20 -10.64 7.43
CA ASN A 201 7.70 -11.76 6.62
C ASN A 201 8.79 -12.66 6.09
N GLN A 202 9.87 -12.05 5.60
CA GLN A 202 11.01 -12.75 5.01
C GLN A 202 12.21 -12.77 5.95
N SER A 203 12.02 -12.71 7.27
CA SER A 203 13.13 -12.72 8.26
C SER A 203 14.06 -13.92 8.13
N LYS A 204 13.58 -15.04 7.55
CA LYS A 204 14.40 -16.21 7.19
C LYS A 204 15.45 -15.87 6.11
N ILE A 205 15.16 -14.94 5.22
CA ILE A 205 16.03 -14.49 4.13
C ILE A 205 15.98 -12.95 4.08
N PRO A 206 16.69 -12.25 5.00
CA PRO A 206 16.57 -10.80 5.17
C PRO A 206 16.90 -9.95 3.93
N ALA A 207 17.69 -10.50 3.01
CA ALA A 207 18.04 -9.83 1.75
C ALA A 207 16.83 -9.47 0.89
N ILE A 208 15.69 -10.17 1.06
CA ILE A 208 14.45 -9.95 0.29
C ILE A 208 13.79 -8.64 0.64
N ALA A 209 13.70 -8.29 1.92
CA ALA A 209 13.05 -7.05 2.40
C ALA A 209 14.04 -5.90 2.66
N GLY A 210 15.31 -6.22 2.89
CA GLY A 210 16.30 -5.22 3.29
C GLY A 210 15.87 -4.45 4.54
N LYS A 211 15.94 -3.12 4.47
CA LYS A 211 15.46 -2.21 5.52
C LYS A 211 14.04 -1.68 5.27
N VAL A 212 13.32 -2.25 4.31
CA VAL A 212 12.05 -1.76 3.75
C VAL A 212 12.26 -0.51 2.89
N VAL A 213 12.89 0.54 3.40
CA VAL A 213 13.38 1.64 2.56
C VAL A 213 14.52 1.13 1.69
N PRO A 214 14.45 1.24 0.35
CA PRO A 214 15.46 0.70 -0.55
C PRO A 214 16.83 1.37 -0.38
N GLU A 215 17.86 0.66 -0.73
CA GLU A 215 19.26 1.12 -0.78
C GLU A 215 19.43 2.31 -1.74
N ALA A 216 20.49 3.10 -1.56
CA ALA A 216 20.82 4.27 -2.38
C ALA A 216 21.44 3.86 -3.72
N VAL A 217 20.65 3.26 -4.61
CA VAL A 217 21.05 2.81 -5.96
C VAL A 217 20.20 3.54 -7.02
N PHE A 218 20.82 4.05 -8.06
CA PHE A 218 20.19 5.02 -8.99
C PHE A 218 20.38 4.69 -10.47
N THR A 219 20.89 3.48 -10.78
CA THR A 219 20.93 2.93 -12.13
C THR A 219 20.38 1.50 -12.13
N LYS A 220 19.87 1.06 -13.27
CA LYS A 220 19.41 -0.33 -13.44
C LYS A 220 20.51 -1.33 -13.08
N LYS A 221 21.75 -1.02 -13.52
CA LYS A 221 22.92 -1.88 -13.25
C LYS A 221 23.17 -2.03 -11.75
N ASP A 222 23.24 -0.91 -11.02
CA ASP A 222 23.49 -0.94 -9.56
C ASP A 222 22.35 -1.64 -8.81
N TYR A 223 21.10 -1.42 -9.24
CA TYR A 223 19.93 -2.09 -8.66
C TYR A 223 20.00 -3.61 -8.86
N GLN A 224 20.36 -4.04 -10.08
CA GLN A 224 20.57 -5.46 -10.39
C GLN A 224 21.68 -6.08 -9.52
N GLU A 225 22.82 -5.42 -9.40
CA GLU A 225 23.99 -5.96 -8.68
C GLU A 225 23.81 -5.91 -7.16
N GLN A 226 23.29 -4.81 -6.62
CA GLN A 226 23.26 -4.57 -5.18
C GLN A 226 21.97 -5.05 -4.49
N ILE A 227 20.88 -5.19 -5.23
CA ILE A 227 19.58 -5.63 -4.69
C ILE A 227 19.20 -7.00 -5.27
N LEU A 228 18.91 -7.08 -6.58
CA LEU A 228 18.33 -8.28 -7.16
C LEU A 228 19.25 -9.50 -7.08
N ASN A 229 20.50 -9.38 -7.50
CA ASN A 229 21.44 -10.51 -7.47
C ASN A 229 21.65 -11.02 -6.05
N ARG A 230 21.81 -10.13 -5.06
CA ARG A 230 21.98 -10.53 -3.66
C ARG A 230 20.73 -11.26 -3.12
N MET A 231 19.58 -10.84 -3.53
CA MET A 231 18.32 -11.45 -3.18
C MET A 231 18.18 -12.84 -3.83
N TYR A 232 18.50 -12.97 -5.12
CA TYR A 232 18.48 -14.24 -5.84
C TYR A 232 19.50 -15.23 -5.29
N GLU A 233 20.71 -14.80 -4.99
CA GLU A 233 21.74 -15.62 -4.33
C GLU A 233 21.28 -16.12 -2.96
N ALA A 234 20.62 -15.27 -2.17
CA ALA A 234 20.13 -15.62 -0.85
C ALA A 234 18.94 -16.60 -0.89
N VAL A 235 18.06 -16.52 -1.88
CA VAL A 235 16.90 -17.42 -2.00
C VAL A 235 17.25 -18.74 -2.68
N ALA A 236 18.26 -18.80 -3.55
CA ALA A 236 18.61 -19.97 -4.37
C ALA A 236 18.74 -21.29 -3.57
N PRO A 237 19.33 -21.34 -2.36
CA PRO A 237 19.37 -22.57 -1.56
C PRO A 237 18.00 -23.09 -1.12
N HIS A 238 16.97 -22.24 -1.11
CA HIS A 238 15.61 -22.53 -0.70
C HIS A 238 14.65 -22.72 -1.88
N ASP A 239 15.07 -22.30 -3.08
CA ASP A 239 14.30 -22.35 -4.33
C ASP A 239 15.05 -23.15 -5.41
N PRO A 240 15.13 -24.48 -5.27
CA PRO A 240 15.90 -25.33 -6.21
C PRO A 240 15.31 -25.36 -7.62
N GLN A 241 14.06 -24.90 -7.79
CA GLN A 241 13.40 -24.83 -9.09
C GLN A 241 13.55 -23.45 -9.76
N GLY A 242 14.02 -22.43 -9.03
CA GLY A 242 14.26 -21.08 -9.52
C GLY A 242 12.97 -20.30 -9.83
N VAL A 243 11.85 -20.67 -9.24
CA VAL A 243 10.54 -20.05 -9.51
C VAL A 243 10.37 -18.68 -8.84
N LEU A 244 11.23 -18.37 -7.84
CA LEU A 244 11.19 -17.09 -7.09
C LEU A 244 12.31 -16.12 -7.51
N GLN A 245 13.16 -16.46 -8.49
CA GLN A 245 14.27 -15.60 -8.92
C GLN A 245 13.82 -14.55 -9.93
N GLU A 246 12.83 -13.75 -9.54
CA GLU A 246 12.18 -12.72 -10.33
C GLU A 246 12.04 -11.40 -9.52
N GLU A 247 11.80 -10.28 -10.20
CA GLU A 247 11.69 -8.96 -9.56
C GLU A 247 10.59 -8.89 -8.48
N PHE A 248 9.51 -9.66 -8.60
CA PHE A 248 8.43 -9.72 -7.63
C PHE A 248 8.84 -10.31 -6.26
N LEU A 249 9.98 -11.01 -6.16
CA LEU A 249 10.50 -11.48 -4.88
C LEU A 249 10.89 -10.32 -3.97
N ASN A 250 11.27 -9.18 -4.53
CA ASN A 250 11.70 -8.00 -3.78
C ASN A 250 10.54 -7.46 -2.91
N SER A 251 10.75 -7.40 -1.60
CA SER A 251 9.76 -6.94 -0.62
C SER A 251 10.17 -5.64 0.07
N ARG A 252 10.96 -4.80 -0.60
CA ARG A 252 11.15 -3.42 -0.15
C ARG A 252 9.86 -2.62 -0.32
N GLY A 253 9.76 -1.51 0.36
CA GLY A 253 8.57 -0.63 0.32
C GLY A 253 8.34 0.08 -1.02
N ALA A 254 9.39 0.14 -1.85
CA ALA A 254 9.32 0.48 -3.25
C ALA A 254 10.23 -0.47 -4.03
N ILE A 255 9.74 -1.04 -5.11
CA ILE A 255 10.47 -2.00 -5.94
C ILE A 255 10.53 -1.54 -7.38
N ALA A 256 11.72 -1.66 -8.01
CA ALA A 256 11.85 -1.42 -9.44
C ALA A 256 11.35 -2.65 -10.20
N ARG A 257 10.44 -2.43 -11.11
CA ARG A 257 9.89 -3.40 -12.06
C ARG A 257 10.42 -3.02 -13.44
N PHE A 258 11.64 -3.45 -13.75
CA PHE A 258 12.28 -3.15 -15.04
C PHE A 258 11.61 -3.85 -16.22
N ASP A 259 10.92 -4.96 -15.96
CA ASP A 259 10.06 -5.64 -16.94
C ASP A 259 8.93 -4.73 -17.45
N ARG A 260 8.46 -3.80 -16.61
CA ARG A 260 7.37 -2.85 -16.87
C ARG A 260 7.84 -1.40 -16.99
N ASN A 261 9.13 -1.12 -16.74
CA ASN A 261 9.70 0.25 -16.63
C ASN A 261 8.92 1.11 -15.62
N ALA A 262 8.68 0.59 -14.43
CA ALA A 262 7.99 1.29 -13.36
C ALA A 262 8.64 1.04 -12.00
N ILE A 263 8.42 1.95 -11.04
CA ILE A 263 8.66 1.71 -9.61
C ILE A 263 7.30 1.56 -8.94
N GLU A 264 7.12 0.43 -8.25
CA GLU A 264 5.93 0.10 -7.49
C GLU A 264 6.13 0.47 -6.02
N ILE A 265 5.32 1.37 -5.49
CA ILE A 265 5.23 1.71 -4.06
C ILE A 265 4.15 0.83 -3.43
N ARG A 266 4.49 0.09 -2.35
CA ARG A 266 3.60 -0.89 -1.71
C ARG A 266 3.42 -0.72 -0.20
N LEU A 267 3.84 0.44 0.35
CA LEU A 267 3.73 0.73 1.78
C LEU A 267 2.38 1.32 2.22
N ILE A 268 1.48 1.59 1.28
CA ILE A 268 0.23 2.27 1.58
C ILE A 268 -0.78 1.24 2.09
N ASP A 269 -1.23 1.34 3.34
CA ASP A 269 -2.37 0.56 3.83
C ASP A 269 -3.62 0.97 3.05
N ILE A 270 -4.47 -0.01 2.66
CA ILE A 270 -5.77 0.27 2.06
C ILE A 270 -6.65 1.10 3.01
N GLN A 271 -7.33 2.10 2.51
CA GLN A 271 -8.15 3.02 3.30
C GLN A 271 -9.62 2.56 3.36
N GLU A 272 -10.43 3.30 4.13
CA GLU A 272 -11.86 3.05 4.31
C GLU A 272 -12.70 3.18 3.04
N SER A 273 -12.16 3.78 1.98
CA SER A 273 -12.83 3.89 0.68
C SER A 273 -11.86 4.38 -0.41
N PRO A 274 -12.14 4.12 -1.70
CA PRO A 274 -11.31 4.58 -2.81
C PRO A 274 -11.04 6.09 -2.83
N VAL A 275 -11.96 6.92 -2.37
CA VAL A 275 -11.73 8.36 -2.30
C VAL A 275 -10.65 8.72 -1.28
N ALA A 276 -10.56 7.99 -0.17
CA ALA A 276 -9.49 8.18 0.82
C ALA A 276 -8.14 7.64 0.31
N ASP A 277 -8.14 6.50 -0.39
CA ASP A 277 -6.95 5.97 -1.07
C ASP A 277 -6.41 6.98 -2.08
N LEU A 278 -7.25 7.49 -2.96
CA LEU A 278 -6.85 8.50 -3.97
C LEU A 278 -6.36 9.81 -3.33
N ALA A 279 -6.88 10.19 -2.16
CA ALA A 279 -6.39 11.34 -1.42
C ALA A 279 -4.94 11.13 -0.93
N VAL A 280 -4.62 9.94 -0.43
CA VAL A 280 -3.25 9.56 -0.06
C VAL A 280 -2.35 9.50 -1.28
N LEU A 281 -2.78 8.81 -2.35
CA LEU A 281 -2.00 8.67 -3.58
C LEU A 281 -1.65 10.02 -4.21
N GLN A 282 -2.60 10.95 -4.29
CA GLN A 282 -2.34 12.28 -4.85
C GLN A 282 -1.35 13.08 -4.01
N ALA A 283 -1.42 13.02 -2.67
CA ALA A 283 -0.45 13.66 -1.81
C ALA A 283 0.96 13.07 -1.99
N VAL A 284 1.07 11.75 -2.08
CA VAL A 284 2.34 11.03 -2.31
C VAL A 284 2.93 11.39 -3.68
N VAL A 285 2.11 11.35 -4.75
CA VAL A 285 2.54 11.70 -6.10
C VAL A 285 3.00 13.15 -6.18
N ALA A 286 2.26 14.09 -5.59
CA ALA A 286 2.61 15.51 -5.60
C ALA A 286 3.94 15.76 -4.89
N ALA A 287 4.21 15.10 -3.77
CA ALA A 287 5.50 15.17 -3.08
C ALA A 287 6.64 14.64 -3.96
N ILE A 288 6.44 13.48 -4.60
CA ILE A 288 7.44 12.87 -5.50
C ILE A 288 7.69 13.77 -6.72
N GLN A 289 6.64 14.31 -7.35
CA GLN A 289 6.76 15.23 -8.49
C GLN A 289 7.56 16.49 -8.13
N ALA A 290 7.31 17.07 -6.96
CA ALA A 290 8.04 18.23 -6.48
C ALA A 290 9.54 17.94 -6.26
N LEU A 291 9.87 16.79 -5.70
CA LEU A 291 11.26 16.36 -5.50
C LEU A 291 11.96 16.03 -6.82
N VAL A 292 11.30 15.30 -7.74
CA VAL A 292 11.83 14.99 -9.07
C VAL A 292 12.03 16.26 -9.90
N GLY A 293 11.13 17.22 -9.76
CA GLY A 293 11.22 18.54 -10.40
C GLY A 293 12.20 19.52 -9.72
N GLU A 294 12.94 19.05 -8.70
CA GLU A 294 13.93 19.84 -7.95
C GLU A 294 13.36 21.16 -7.37
N ARG A 295 12.06 21.13 -6.98
CA ARG A 295 11.35 22.32 -6.49
C ARG A 295 12.04 22.97 -5.28
N TRP A 296 12.62 22.18 -4.41
CA TRP A 296 13.22 22.65 -3.15
C TRP A 296 14.72 22.39 -3.06
N VAL A 297 15.18 21.25 -3.56
CA VAL A 297 16.60 20.87 -3.54
C VAL A 297 16.96 20.08 -4.78
N GLY A 298 18.24 20.12 -5.18
CA GLY A 298 18.73 19.31 -6.30
C GLY A 298 18.71 17.82 -6.00
N ILE A 299 18.59 17.00 -7.05
CA ILE A 299 18.46 15.54 -6.98
C ILE A 299 19.64 14.89 -6.28
N ASP A 300 20.86 15.44 -6.42
CA ASP A 300 22.05 14.92 -5.78
C ASP A 300 21.99 14.97 -4.25
N LYS A 301 21.27 15.95 -3.68
CA LYS A 301 21.04 16.01 -2.24
C LYS A 301 20.14 14.86 -1.78
N LEU A 302 19.15 14.46 -2.58
CA LEU A 302 18.26 13.32 -2.28
C LEU A 302 19.04 12.00 -2.35
N LYS A 303 19.93 11.85 -3.33
CA LYS A 303 20.76 10.64 -3.50
C LYS A 303 21.72 10.37 -2.34
N ASN A 304 22.11 11.41 -1.60
CA ASN A 304 23.03 11.29 -0.47
C ASN A 304 22.40 10.73 0.82
N TRP A 305 21.08 10.53 0.85
CA TRP A 305 20.41 9.92 2.01
C TRP A 305 20.60 8.40 2.01
N ASP A 306 21.13 7.88 3.12
CA ASP A 306 21.25 6.44 3.32
C ASP A 306 19.92 5.82 3.80
N GLU A 307 19.77 4.53 3.56
CA GLU A 307 18.55 3.79 3.92
C GLU A 307 18.37 3.61 5.43
N TYR A 308 19.43 3.68 6.22
CA TYR A 308 19.34 3.49 7.68
C TYR A 308 18.65 4.69 8.33
N ARG A 309 19.09 5.93 8.02
CA ARG A 309 18.45 7.15 8.52
C ARG A 309 16.99 7.24 8.10
N LEU A 310 16.71 6.91 6.85
CA LEU A 310 15.34 6.90 6.32
C LEU A 310 14.49 5.80 6.97
N SER A 311 15.04 4.61 7.20
CA SER A 311 14.35 3.51 7.87
C SER A 311 14.08 3.80 9.36
N ASP A 312 15.00 4.48 10.05
CA ASP A 312 14.79 4.88 11.44
C ASP A 312 13.60 5.86 11.57
N LEU A 313 13.48 6.82 10.66
CA LEU A 313 12.31 7.71 10.59
C LEU A 313 11.05 6.91 10.24
N PHE A 314 11.11 6.02 9.24
CA PHE A 314 10.00 5.16 8.85
C PHE A 314 9.42 4.38 10.04
N LEU A 315 10.27 3.73 10.84
CA LEU A 315 9.83 2.95 11.99
C LEU A 315 9.17 3.80 13.10
N GLN A 316 9.64 5.04 13.27
CA GLN A 316 8.97 5.99 14.19
C GLN A 316 7.57 6.35 13.65
N VAL A 317 7.46 6.60 12.33
CA VAL A 317 6.17 6.96 11.70
C VAL A 317 5.20 5.78 11.68
N VAL A 318 5.65 4.55 11.45
CA VAL A 318 4.85 3.32 11.62
C VAL A 318 4.23 3.25 13.02
N ARG A 319 4.97 3.63 14.04
CA ARG A 319 4.49 3.63 15.42
C ARG A 319 3.50 4.77 15.72
N SER A 320 3.82 6.00 15.34
CA SER A 320 3.19 7.20 15.90
C SER A 320 2.62 8.16 14.83
N GLY A 321 2.75 7.84 13.54
CA GLY A 321 2.15 8.59 12.43
C GLY A 321 2.55 10.06 12.39
N GLN A 322 1.56 10.92 12.31
CA GLN A 322 1.73 12.38 12.19
C GLN A 322 2.39 13.05 13.42
N GLU A 323 2.39 12.39 14.57
CA GLU A 323 2.91 12.97 15.83
C GLU A 323 4.44 12.85 15.97
N VAL A 324 5.08 12.09 15.08
CA VAL A 324 6.54 11.95 15.07
C VAL A 324 7.20 13.30 14.82
N VAL A 325 8.15 13.66 15.69
CA VAL A 325 8.93 14.90 15.58
C VAL A 325 10.20 14.63 14.79
N ILE A 326 10.35 15.31 13.66
CA ILE A 326 11.56 15.28 12.84
C ILE A 326 12.50 16.36 13.38
N THR A 327 13.67 15.93 13.86
CA THR A 327 14.73 16.82 14.37
C THR A 327 15.84 17.05 13.34
N ASP A 328 15.85 16.24 12.29
CA ASP A 328 16.83 16.33 11.20
C ASP A 328 16.48 17.47 10.24
N ARG A 329 17.15 18.61 10.42
CA ARG A 329 16.90 19.82 9.61
C ARG A 329 17.24 19.63 8.13
N ASP A 330 18.24 18.80 7.82
CA ASP A 330 18.59 18.52 6.42
C ASP A 330 17.50 17.72 5.73
N PHE A 331 16.84 16.81 6.47
CA PHE A 331 15.67 16.10 5.95
C PHE A 331 14.50 17.06 5.66
N ILE A 332 14.15 17.88 6.65
CA ILE A 332 13.06 18.87 6.53
C ILE A 332 13.31 19.83 5.36
N ALA A 333 14.55 20.32 5.23
CA ALA A 333 14.95 21.23 4.15
C ALA A 333 14.84 20.59 2.75
N CYS A 334 14.88 19.26 2.63
CA CYS A 334 14.63 18.58 1.35
C CYS A 334 13.21 18.79 0.83
N PHE A 335 12.27 19.14 1.71
CA PHE A 335 10.89 19.45 1.37
C PHE A 335 10.57 20.96 1.40
N GLY A 336 11.60 21.82 1.44
CA GLY A 336 11.44 23.27 1.42
C GLY A 336 10.74 23.86 2.65
N PHE A 337 10.62 23.11 3.74
CA PHE A 337 9.93 23.57 4.93
C PHE A 337 10.92 24.30 5.87
N ASP A 338 10.75 25.60 5.97
CA ASP A 338 11.55 26.45 6.90
C ASP A 338 10.90 26.47 8.29
N CYS A 339 11.24 25.48 9.11
CA CYS A 339 10.89 25.47 10.53
C CYS A 339 12.11 25.85 11.40
N LYS A 340 11.87 26.56 12.51
CA LYS A 340 12.95 27.10 13.34
C LYS A 340 13.86 26.03 13.95
N ASP A 341 13.28 24.93 14.46
CA ASP A 341 14.04 23.88 15.17
C ASP A 341 13.69 22.47 14.72
N ASN A 342 12.41 22.10 14.74
CA ASN A 342 11.87 20.80 14.37
C ASN A 342 10.42 20.96 13.89
N CYS A 343 9.88 19.93 13.26
CA CYS A 343 8.46 19.88 12.94
C CYS A 343 7.93 18.46 13.14
N THR A 344 6.63 18.32 13.29
CA THR A 344 5.99 17.00 13.22
C THR A 344 5.86 16.55 11.77
N VAL A 345 5.76 15.23 11.54
CA VAL A 345 5.47 14.67 10.21
C VAL A 345 4.14 15.20 9.68
N GLY A 346 3.15 15.43 10.56
CA GLY A 346 1.87 16.02 10.18
C GLY A 346 1.99 17.47 9.69
N GLU A 347 2.85 18.29 10.31
CA GLU A 347 3.14 19.66 9.86
C GLU A 347 3.88 19.65 8.52
N LEU A 348 4.84 18.73 8.36
CA LEU A 348 5.54 18.56 7.09
C LEU A 348 4.58 18.17 5.96
N TRP A 349 3.67 17.23 6.17
CA TRP A 349 2.66 16.87 5.17
C TRP A 349 1.72 18.03 4.83
N LYS A 350 1.29 18.82 5.83
CA LYS A 350 0.46 20.02 5.58
C LYS A 350 1.21 21.03 4.71
N HIS A 351 2.49 21.25 4.97
CA HIS A 351 3.33 22.11 4.13
C HIS A 351 3.45 21.56 2.71
N ILE A 352 3.81 20.27 2.54
CA ILE A 352 3.95 19.64 1.22
C ILE A 352 2.66 19.80 0.40
N VAL A 353 1.52 19.43 1.00
CA VAL A 353 0.21 19.51 0.34
C VAL A 353 -0.14 20.94 -0.06
N ALA A 354 0.06 21.91 0.83
CA ALA A 354 -0.21 23.33 0.54
C ALA A 354 0.65 23.88 -0.60
N GLU A 355 1.89 23.40 -0.73
CA GLU A 355 2.83 23.86 -1.75
C GLU A 355 2.65 23.17 -3.11
N THR A 356 2.10 21.96 -3.14
CA THR A 356 2.20 21.10 -4.33
C THR A 356 0.85 20.67 -4.91
N LEU A 357 -0.23 20.73 -4.15
CA LEU A 357 -1.49 20.10 -4.53
C LEU A 357 -2.60 21.13 -4.72
N ASN A 358 -3.27 21.10 -5.88
CA ASN A 358 -4.53 21.81 -6.11
C ASN A 358 -5.66 20.78 -6.31
N LEU A 359 -6.64 20.79 -5.44
CA LEU A 359 -7.79 19.86 -5.44
C LEU A 359 -9.12 20.57 -5.67
N GLU A 360 -9.13 21.79 -6.25
CA GLU A 360 -10.37 22.54 -6.51
C GLU A 360 -11.38 21.76 -7.36
N GLU A 361 -10.90 21.00 -8.33
CA GLU A 361 -11.75 20.16 -9.20
C GLU A 361 -12.12 18.81 -8.59
N GLN A 362 -11.64 18.48 -7.38
CA GLN A 362 -11.83 17.20 -6.71
C GLN A 362 -12.31 17.36 -5.26
N PRO A 363 -13.50 17.93 -5.03
CA PRO A 363 -13.95 18.29 -3.68
C PRO A 363 -14.06 17.10 -2.72
N HIS A 364 -14.36 15.90 -3.21
CA HIS A 364 -14.43 14.69 -2.38
C HIS A 364 -13.04 14.22 -1.93
N VAL A 365 -12.06 14.23 -2.84
CA VAL A 365 -10.65 13.92 -2.53
C VAL A 365 -10.07 14.97 -1.59
N ALA A 366 -10.34 16.25 -1.84
CA ALA A 366 -9.94 17.37 -0.97
C ALA A 366 -10.50 17.21 0.45
N TYR A 367 -11.77 16.82 0.56
CA TYR A 367 -12.40 16.55 1.85
C TYR A 367 -11.72 15.38 2.57
N ALA A 368 -11.48 14.25 1.88
CA ALA A 368 -10.81 13.09 2.46
C ALA A 368 -9.39 13.45 2.95
N LEU A 369 -8.61 14.15 2.13
CA LEU A 369 -7.26 14.59 2.51
C LEU A 369 -7.29 15.55 3.70
N ASN A 370 -8.24 16.49 3.74
CA ASN A 370 -8.38 17.39 4.86
C ASN A 370 -8.73 16.65 6.17
N VAL A 371 -9.57 15.62 6.11
CA VAL A 371 -9.85 14.75 7.28
C VAL A 371 -8.57 14.06 7.74
N ILE A 372 -7.79 13.46 6.83
CA ILE A 372 -6.53 12.79 7.15
C ILE A 372 -5.55 13.78 7.79
N LEU A 373 -5.35 14.97 7.21
CA LEU A 373 -4.40 15.97 7.72
C LEU A 373 -4.83 16.61 9.03
N SER A 374 -6.14 16.73 9.30
CA SER A 374 -6.66 17.41 10.50
C SER A 374 -6.98 16.46 11.66
N ARG A 375 -7.42 15.23 11.37
CA ARG A 375 -7.83 14.25 12.38
C ARG A 375 -6.87 13.05 12.51
N GLY A 376 -5.88 12.97 11.63
CA GLY A 376 -4.94 11.85 11.56
C GLY A 376 -5.32 10.76 10.57
N CYS A 377 -4.40 9.82 10.35
CA CYS A 377 -4.61 8.64 9.52
C CYS A 377 -5.80 7.80 10.02
N LEU A 378 -6.26 6.86 9.22
CA LEU A 378 -7.40 6.01 9.58
C LEU A 378 -7.17 5.26 10.90
N SER A 379 -5.97 4.75 11.15
CA SER A 379 -5.62 4.09 12.41
C SER A 379 -5.89 4.97 13.64
N LYS A 380 -5.51 6.24 13.61
CA LYS A 380 -5.76 7.17 14.72
C LYS A 380 -7.25 7.33 14.96
N ARG A 381 -8.04 7.48 13.90
CA ARG A 381 -9.50 7.59 13.96
C ARG A 381 -10.17 6.30 14.46
N ILE A 382 -9.64 5.11 14.10
CA ILE A 382 -10.10 3.82 14.62
C ILE A 382 -9.81 3.72 16.13
N VAL A 383 -8.59 4.03 16.56
CA VAL A 383 -8.22 3.99 17.99
C VAL A 383 -9.07 4.96 18.82
N GLU A 384 -9.33 6.16 18.30
CA GLU A 384 -10.23 7.14 18.94
C GLU A 384 -11.66 6.56 19.12
N ALA A 385 -12.19 5.89 18.10
CA ALA A 385 -13.52 5.27 18.16
C ALA A 385 -13.61 4.05 19.09
N LEU A 386 -12.51 3.34 19.28
CA LEU A 386 -12.42 2.16 20.13
C LEU A 386 -12.27 2.53 21.62
N GLY A 387 -11.63 3.66 21.93
CA GLY A 387 -11.30 4.04 23.31
C GLY A 387 -10.18 3.18 23.92
N GLU A 388 -9.99 3.30 25.24
CA GLU A 388 -8.81 2.76 25.94
C GLU A 388 -8.80 1.23 26.10
N GLN A 389 -9.96 0.59 26.28
CA GLN A 389 -10.10 -0.85 26.53
C GLN A 389 -11.24 -1.46 25.71
N PRO A 390 -11.08 -1.54 24.38
CA PRO A 390 -12.15 -2.05 23.52
C PRO A 390 -12.36 -3.55 23.72
N GLY A 391 -13.63 -3.94 23.80
CA GLY A 391 -14.05 -5.34 23.70
C GLY A 391 -14.25 -5.77 22.25
N GLU A 392 -14.50 -7.06 22.06
CA GLU A 392 -14.77 -7.64 20.72
C GLU A 392 -15.96 -6.94 20.01
N GLN A 393 -17.00 -6.59 20.76
CA GLN A 393 -18.17 -5.88 20.22
C GLN A 393 -17.83 -4.46 19.74
N ASP A 394 -16.91 -3.76 20.40
CA ASP A 394 -16.47 -2.43 19.98
C ASP A 394 -15.67 -2.50 18.68
N ILE A 395 -14.75 -3.46 18.61
CA ILE A 395 -13.98 -3.72 17.38
C ILE A 395 -14.95 -4.03 16.24
N ARG A 396 -15.86 -4.96 16.45
CA ARG A 396 -16.85 -5.34 15.44
C ARG A 396 -17.71 -4.14 14.98
N ARG A 397 -18.17 -3.31 15.90
CA ARG A 397 -18.97 -2.10 15.60
C ARG A 397 -18.20 -1.11 14.72
N VAL A 398 -16.93 -0.85 15.05
CA VAL A 398 -16.07 0.06 14.28
C VAL A 398 -15.81 -0.49 12.89
N TYR A 399 -15.41 -1.76 12.76
CA TYR A 399 -15.10 -2.36 11.46
C TYR A 399 -16.34 -2.54 10.56
N LEU A 400 -17.52 -2.78 11.13
CA LEU A 400 -18.77 -2.71 10.37
C LEU A 400 -19.06 -1.29 9.85
N SER A 401 -18.70 -0.25 10.61
CA SER A 401 -18.84 1.14 10.14
C SER A 401 -17.86 1.44 9.00
N LEU A 402 -16.64 0.90 9.07
CA LEU A 402 -15.65 1.01 7.99
C LEU A 402 -16.11 0.28 6.72
N ALA A 403 -16.66 -0.93 6.85
CA ALA A 403 -17.24 -1.65 5.70
C ALA A 403 -18.39 -0.88 5.05
N ARG A 404 -19.20 -0.14 5.84
CA ARG A 404 -20.23 0.76 5.30
C ARG A 404 -19.61 1.96 4.56
N CYS A 405 -18.54 2.55 5.09
CA CYS A 405 -17.80 3.62 4.39
C CYS A 405 -17.29 3.12 3.04
N LEU A 406 -16.71 1.92 2.98
CA LEU A 406 -16.27 1.30 1.73
C LEU A 406 -17.42 1.11 0.74
N ALA A 407 -18.53 0.54 1.17
CA ALA A 407 -19.69 0.30 0.32
C ALA A 407 -20.31 1.61 -0.24
N GLN A 408 -20.27 2.69 0.53
CA GLN A 408 -20.88 3.99 0.18
C GLN A 408 -19.89 4.94 -0.52
N GLY A 409 -18.58 4.74 -0.40
CA GLY A 409 -17.55 5.67 -0.87
C GLY A 409 -17.35 6.85 0.08
N GLY A 410 -17.56 6.63 1.38
CA GLY A 410 -17.48 7.68 2.41
C GLY A 410 -16.12 7.73 3.11
N VAL A 411 -15.91 8.80 3.87
CA VAL A 411 -14.76 8.97 4.76
C VAL A 411 -15.21 8.69 6.20
N TYR A 412 -14.47 7.86 6.91
CA TYR A 412 -14.80 7.49 8.29
C TYR A 412 -14.49 8.63 9.26
N ILE A 413 -15.52 9.09 9.97
CA ILE A 413 -15.41 10.03 11.06
C ILE A 413 -15.90 9.33 12.33
N PRO A 414 -15.06 9.20 13.38
CA PRO A 414 -15.49 8.63 14.65
C PRO A 414 -16.71 9.39 15.21
N GLU A 415 -17.77 8.67 15.54
CA GLU A 415 -18.82 9.23 16.36
C GLU A 415 -18.24 9.41 17.77
N LYS A 416 -18.50 10.56 18.40
CA LYS A 416 -18.09 10.75 19.80
C LYS A 416 -18.73 9.63 20.64
N PRO A 417 -17.96 8.93 21.50
CA PRO A 417 -18.56 8.01 22.45
C PRO A 417 -19.61 8.76 23.27
N CYS A 418 -20.83 8.20 23.31
CA CYS A 418 -21.95 8.73 24.10
C CYS A 418 -21.64 8.72 25.58
#